data_7a44a71a1d877c81b46d909a6c722e4f
#
_entry.id   7a44a71a1d877c81b46d909a6c722e4f
#
_cell.length_a   1.000
_cell.length_b   1.000
_cell.length_c   1.000
_cell.angle_alpha   90.00
_cell.angle_beta   90.00
_cell.angle_gamma   90.00
#
_symmetry.space_group_name_H-M   'P 1'
#
loop_
_entity.id
_entity.type
_entity.pdbx_description
1 polymer ?
#
loop_
_entity_poly.entity_id
_entity_poly.type
_entity_poly.pdbx_seq_one_letter_code
_entity_poly.pdbx_strand_id
1 'polypeptide(L)'
;MASKLQIVTEFSQKKILELASVRGNWQRYLKTAARIYKYPFRDQLLIHAQRPDATACATIEFWNSRMDRWVNRGSRGIALLDDSGHKTRLKYVFDVSDTHPGRHRPQEAQLWRMEPAYEEAVLESISNSFEVEREPGVSFAEQICSMSQVIAEDNLTDYLEELRNTREDSFLEDLDDLNLSVRLKTFPCPL
;
A
#
# COMPACT_ATOMS: atom_id res chain seq x y z
N MET A 1 16.64 8.44 26.23
CA MET A 1 16.71 7.75 24.93
C MET A 1 15.30 7.40 24.48
N ALA A 2 14.93 7.69 23.22
CA ALA A 2 13.63 7.30 22.70
C ALA A 2 13.48 5.77 22.67
N SER A 3 12.31 5.26 22.98
CA SER A 3 12.03 3.82 22.88
C SER A 3 12.00 3.39 21.41
N LYS A 4 12.26 2.09 21.11
CA LYS A 4 12.12 1.56 19.74
C LYS A 4 10.75 1.81 19.15
N LEU A 5 9.69 1.75 19.96
CA LEU A 5 8.33 2.05 19.55
C LEU A 5 8.18 3.51 19.09
N GLN A 6 8.71 4.47 19.88
CA GLN A 6 8.70 5.89 19.50
C GLN A 6 9.43 6.12 18.17
N ILE A 7 10.59 5.51 18.00
CA ILE A 7 11.39 5.63 16.76
C ILE A 7 10.58 5.13 15.55
N VAL A 8 9.91 3.97 15.66
CA VAL A 8 9.11 3.42 14.55
C VAL A 8 7.88 4.28 14.28
N THR A 9 7.24 4.83 15.30
CA THR A 9 6.09 5.73 15.15
C THR A 9 6.49 7.02 14.43
N GLU A 10 7.55 7.69 14.88
CA GLU A 10 8.09 8.91 14.24
C GLU A 10 8.56 8.63 12.80
N PHE A 11 9.21 7.49 12.59
CA PHE A 11 9.63 7.04 11.26
C PHE A 11 8.43 6.85 10.32
N SER A 12 7.33 6.24 10.79
CA SER A 12 6.10 6.08 10.01
C SER A 12 5.53 7.44 9.57
N GLN A 13 5.40 8.40 10.50
CA GLN A 13 4.90 9.75 10.22
C GLN A 13 5.77 10.48 9.18
N LYS A 14 7.10 10.42 9.36
CA LYS A 14 8.04 11.02 8.41
C LYS A 14 7.89 10.41 7.01
N LYS A 15 7.72 9.09 6.91
CA LYS A 15 7.57 8.40 5.61
C LYS A 15 6.27 8.73 4.91
N ILE A 16 5.19 9.01 5.61
CA ILE A 16 3.95 9.52 5.01
C ILE A 16 4.21 10.87 4.32
N LEU A 17 4.88 11.80 4.99
CA LEU A 17 5.21 13.11 4.43
C LEU A 17 6.17 12.99 3.22
N GLU A 18 7.18 12.14 3.31
CA GLU A 18 8.10 11.86 2.19
C GLU A 18 7.36 11.25 0.99
N LEU A 19 6.39 10.38 1.22
CA LEU A 19 5.58 9.77 0.17
C LEU A 19 4.75 10.83 -0.56
N ALA A 20 4.14 11.76 0.18
CA ALA A 20 3.31 12.83 -0.37
C ALA A 20 4.11 13.90 -1.12
N SER A 21 5.42 14.07 -0.81
CA SER A 21 6.22 15.17 -1.34
C SER A 21 6.71 15.00 -2.78
N VAL A 22 6.86 13.77 -3.26
CA VAL A 22 7.46 13.47 -4.58
C VAL A 22 6.71 12.34 -5.28
N ARG A 23 6.23 12.62 -6.51
CA ARG A 23 5.51 11.64 -7.35
C ARG A 23 6.22 10.28 -7.49
N GLY A 24 7.53 10.29 -7.73
CA GLY A 24 8.31 9.06 -7.89
C GLY A 24 8.35 8.19 -6.63
N ASN A 25 8.08 8.75 -5.45
CA ASN A 25 7.96 8.00 -4.21
C ASN A 25 6.67 7.17 -4.21
N TRP A 26 5.55 7.73 -4.69
CA TRP A 26 4.30 7.01 -4.86
C TRP A 26 4.43 5.82 -5.79
N GLN A 27 5.04 5.99 -6.96
CA GLN A 27 5.22 4.89 -7.91
C GLN A 27 6.04 3.75 -7.31
N ARG A 28 7.12 4.07 -6.58
CA ARG A 28 7.94 3.06 -5.89
C ARG A 28 7.17 2.36 -4.78
N TYR A 29 6.42 3.12 -3.99
CA TYR A 29 5.55 2.58 -2.95
C TYR A 29 4.49 1.65 -3.52
N LEU A 30 3.75 2.07 -4.55
CA LEU A 30 2.70 1.27 -5.18
C LEU A 30 3.22 -0.07 -5.72
N LYS A 31 4.45 -0.12 -6.25
CA LYS A 31 5.09 -1.38 -6.65
C LYS A 31 5.28 -2.35 -5.48
N THR A 32 5.61 -1.85 -4.30
CA THR A 32 5.71 -2.68 -3.09
C THR A 32 4.32 -3.04 -2.57
N ALA A 33 3.42 -2.07 -2.46
CA ALA A 33 2.06 -2.25 -1.95
C ALA A 33 1.28 -3.31 -2.74
N ALA A 34 1.42 -3.33 -4.08
CA ALA A 34 0.81 -4.34 -4.93
C ALA A 34 1.23 -5.78 -4.57
N ARG A 35 2.47 -6.00 -4.14
CA ARG A 35 2.96 -7.32 -3.72
C ARG A 35 2.47 -7.72 -2.32
N ILE A 36 2.34 -6.74 -1.44
CA ILE A 36 1.96 -6.93 -0.03
C ILE A 36 0.54 -6.39 0.26
N TYR A 37 -0.35 -6.45 -0.71
CA TYR A 37 -1.69 -5.86 -0.71
C TYR A 37 -2.59 -6.26 0.48
N LYS A 38 -2.30 -7.38 1.15
CA LYS A 38 -3.03 -7.85 2.34
C LYS A 38 -2.72 -7.04 3.61
N TYR A 39 -1.68 -6.24 3.59
CA TYR A 39 -1.33 -5.37 4.72
C TYR A 39 -2.11 -4.04 4.63
N PRO A 40 -2.54 -3.45 5.77
CA PRO A 40 -3.10 -2.10 5.78
C PRO A 40 -2.04 -1.07 5.38
N PHE A 41 -2.48 0.10 4.91
CA PHE A 41 -1.63 1.17 4.37
C PHE A 41 -0.40 1.49 5.23
N ARG A 42 -0.61 1.67 6.54
CA ARG A 42 0.49 1.97 7.47
C ARG A 42 1.56 0.88 7.50
N ASP A 43 1.15 -0.38 7.53
CA ASP A 43 2.06 -1.53 7.53
C ASP A 43 2.77 -1.65 6.17
N GLN A 44 2.05 -1.46 5.06
CA GLN A 44 2.65 -1.42 3.72
C GLN A 44 3.73 -0.34 3.62
N LEU A 45 3.45 0.85 4.15
CA LEU A 45 4.40 1.96 4.16
C LEU A 45 5.65 1.63 4.99
N LEU A 46 5.46 1.04 6.18
CA LEU A 46 6.57 0.62 7.03
C LEU A 46 7.41 -0.49 6.40
N ILE A 47 6.77 -1.44 5.73
CA ILE A 47 7.47 -2.50 4.97
C ILE A 47 8.24 -1.86 3.82
N HIS A 48 7.60 -1.04 2.99
CA HIS A 48 8.25 -0.35 1.87
C HIS A 48 9.47 0.47 2.33
N ALA A 49 9.34 1.20 3.43
CA ALA A 49 10.40 2.07 3.92
C ALA A 49 11.62 1.30 4.47
N GLN A 50 11.42 0.07 4.97
CA GLN A 50 12.48 -0.78 5.51
C GLN A 50 12.99 -1.79 4.47
N ARG A 51 12.11 -2.24 3.57
CA ARG A 51 12.39 -3.24 2.54
C ARG A 51 11.55 -3.02 1.28
N PRO A 52 11.95 -2.14 0.37
CA PRO A 52 11.18 -1.79 -0.83
C PRO A 52 10.96 -2.96 -1.80
N ASP A 53 11.84 -3.97 -1.76
CA ASP A 53 11.82 -5.18 -2.57
C ASP A 53 11.01 -6.34 -1.97
N ALA A 54 10.40 -6.15 -0.79
CA ALA A 54 9.59 -7.17 -0.14
C ALA A 54 8.50 -7.73 -1.08
N THR A 55 8.30 -9.05 -1.01
CA THR A 55 7.37 -9.78 -1.88
C THR A 55 6.25 -10.48 -1.12
N ALA A 56 6.58 -11.16 -0.02
CA ALA A 56 5.62 -11.80 0.87
C ALA A 56 6.15 -11.78 2.29
N CYS A 57 5.51 -11.02 3.16
CA CYS A 57 5.92 -10.86 4.55
C CYS A 57 4.99 -11.62 5.49
N ALA A 58 5.56 -12.22 6.54
CA ALA A 58 4.79 -12.80 7.64
C ALA A 58 5.64 -12.88 8.92
N THR A 59 4.98 -13.16 10.05
CA THR A 59 5.68 -13.39 11.33
C THR A 59 6.42 -14.72 11.33
N ILE A 60 7.39 -14.88 12.24
CA ILE A 60 8.13 -16.14 12.39
C ILE A 60 7.15 -17.30 12.65
N GLU A 61 6.16 -17.08 13.51
CA GLU A 61 5.18 -18.10 13.87
C GLU A 61 4.40 -18.57 12.64
N PHE A 62 4.02 -17.64 11.75
CA PHE A 62 3.32 -18.00 10.52
C PHE A 62 4.24 -18.78 9.57
N TRP A 63 5.46 -18.33 9.37
CA TRP A 63 6.43 -19.04 8.52
C TRP A 63 6.67 -20.46 9.02
N ASN A 64 6.88 -20.63 10.33
CA ASN A 64 7.18 -21.94 10.91
C ASN A 64 5.95 -22.86 10.92
N SER A 65 4.80 -22.37 11.40
CA SER A 65 3.64 -23.24 11.67
C SER A 65 2.74 -23.49 10.46
N ARG A 66 2.67 -22.53 9.54
CA ARG A 66 1.76 -22.61 8.38
C ARG A 66 2.49 -22.94 7.08
N MET A 67 3.72 -22.48 6.94
CA MET A 67 4.47 -22.62 5.68
C MET A 67 5.59 -23.66 5.77
N ASP A 68 5.89 -24.19 6.97
CA ASP A 68 7.07 -25.03 7.22
C ASP A 68 8.33 -24.40 6.61
N ARG A 69 8.53 -23.12 6.89
CA ARG A 69 9.70 -22.33 6.48
C ARG A 69 10.34 -21.70 7.71
N TRP A 70 11.65 -21.57 7.68
CA TRP A 70 12.43 -21.05 8.81
C TRP A 70 13.14 -19.78 8.42
N VAL A 71 13.07 -18.78 9.29
CA VAL A 71 13.79 -17.51 9.09
C VAL A 71 15.30 -17.76 9.22
N ASN A 72 16.07 -17.25 8.25
CA ASN A 72 17.51 -17.40 8.21
C ASN A 72 18.16 -16.68 9.42
N ARG A 73 19.17 -17.31 9.99
CA ARG A 73 19.91 -16.70 11.11
C ARG A 73 20.56 -15.38 10.66
N GLY A 74 20.31 -14.31 11.42
CA GLY A 74 20.86 -12.98 11.14
C GLY A 74 19.95 -12.11 10.26
N SER A 75 18.83 -12.62 9.75
CA SER A 75 17.84 -11.79 9.05
C SER A 75 17.29 -10.69 9.96
N ARG A 76 17.09 -9.52 9.39
CA ARG A 76 16.49 -8.37 10.11
C ARG A 76 15.01 -8.36 9.92
N GLY A 77 14.25 -8.46 11.02
CA GLY A 77 12.82 -8.31 10.99
C GLY A 77 12.39 -6.88 10.65
N ILE A 78 11.37 -6.76 9.83
CA ILE A 78 10.70 -5.49 9.51
C ILE A 78 9.80 -5.14 10.69
N ALA A 79 10.02 -3.98 11.31
CA ALA A 79 9.26 -3.55 12.47
C ALA A 79 7.93 -2.90 12.05
N LEU A 80 6.83 -3.41 12.55
CA LEU A 80 5.48 -2.90 12.37
C LEU A 80 4.87 -2.50 13.71
N LEU A 81 3.79 -1.72 13.66
CA LEU A 81 3.03 -1.30 14.84
C LEU A 81 1.80 -2.22 14.98
N ASP A 82 1.66 -2.83 16.13
CA ASP A 82 0.51 -3.68 16.50
C ASP A 82 -0.37 -2.95 17.51
N ASP A 83 -1.56 -2.54 17.07
CA ASP A 83 -2.56 -1.83 17.88
C ASP A 83 -3.73 -2.76 18.29
N SER A 84 -3.60 -4.07 18.11
CA SER A 84 -4.65 -5.03 18.43
C SER A 84 -4.95 -5.15 19.93
N GLY A 85 -4.07 -4.64 20.78
CA GLY A 85 -4.20 -4.65 22.25
C GLY A 85 -4.47 -3.27 22.84
N HIS A 86 -4.58 -3.21 24.19
CA HIS A 86 -4.75 -1.94 24.91
C HIS A 86 -3.56 -0.96 24.78
N LYS A 87 -2.41 -1.44 24.33
CA LYS A 87 -1.21 -0.63 24.11
C LYS A 87 -0.56 -1.05 22.81
N THR A 88 -0.16 -0.06 22.00
CA THR A 88 0.65 -0.29 20.79
C THR A 88 1.95 -1.00 21.14
N ARG A 89 2.27 -2.03 20.39
CA ARG A 89 3.49 -2.83 20.52
C ARG A 89 4.20 -2.92 19.17
N LEU A 90 5.47 -3.33 19.19
CA LEU A 90 6.17 -3.72 17.98
C LEU A 90 5.89 -5.19 17.66
N LYS A 91 5.53 -5.45 16.41
CA LYS A 91 5.57 -6.81 15.82
C LYS A 91 6.62 -6.83 14.73
N TYR A 92 7.21 -7.98 14.47
CA TYR A 92 8.22 -8.16 13.44
C TYR A 92 7.73 -9.14 12.39
N VAL A 93 7.92 -8.77 11.13
CA VAL A 93 7.66 -9.66 9.99
C VAL A 93 8.95 -9.85 9.19
N PHE A 94 9.00 -10.95 8.45
CA PHE A 94 10.14 -11.31 7.61
C PHE A 94 9.63 -11.60 6.20
N ASP A 95 10.37 -11.15 5.20
CA ASP A 95 10.07 -11.48 3.81
C ASP A 95 10.40 -12.94 3.50
N VAL A 96 9.72 -13.53 2.55
CA VAL A 96 9.94 -14.92 2.13
C VAL A 96 11.39 -15.19 1.73
N SER A 97 12.09 -14.20 1.15
CA SER A 97 13.50 -14.30 0.78
C SER A 97 14.45 -14.40 1.96
N ASP A 98 13.99 -14.03 3.17
CA ASP A 98 14.70 -14.25 4.44
C ASP A 98 14.46 -15.64 5.02
N THR A 99 13.76 -16.52 4.32
CA THR A 99 13.40 -17.83 4.82
C THR A 99 13.94 -18.97 3.95
N HIS A 100 14.10 -20.12 4.55
CA HIS A 100 14.42 -21.36 3.83
C HIS A 100 13.37 -22.45 4.13
N PRO A 101 13.20 -23.43 3.24
CA PRO A 101 12.28 -24.55 3.45
C PRO A 101 12.61 -25.35 4.71
N GLY A 102 11.58 -25.75 5.43
CA GLY A 102 11.66 -26.72 6.52
C GLY A 102 11.83 -28.14 6.02
N ARG A 103 11.74 -29.12 6.92
CA ARG A 103 12.04 -30.54 6.62
C ARG A 103 10.81 -31.39 6.34
N HIS A 104 9.60 -30.90 6.63
CA HIS A 104 8.40 -31.74 6.58
C HIS A 104 7.60 -31.50 5.31
N ARG A 105 6.93 -30.34 5.20
CA ARG A 105 6.07 -29.97 4.06
C ARG A 105 6.20 -28.48 3.77
N PRO A 106 7.39 -28.04 3.32
CA PRO A 106 7.58 -26.63 3.01
C PRO A 106 6.64 -26.20 1.90
N GLN A 107 5.94 -25.10 2.15
CA GLN A 107 5.07 -24.48 1.16
C GLN A 107 5.76 -23.27 0.52
N GLU A 108 5.48 -23.07 -0.74
CA GLU A 108 5.92 -21.86 -1.42
C GLU A 108 4.92 -20.73 -1.17
N ALA A 109 5.42 -19.52 -0.96
CA ALA A 109 4.57 -18.35 -0.87
C ALA A 109 3.96 -18.08 -2.24
N GLN A 110 2.63 -18.17 -2.34
CA GLN A 110 1.92 -17.79 -3.55
C GLN A 110 1.95 -16.27 -3.67
N LEU A 111 2.72 -15.79 -4.63
CA LEU A 111 2.77 -14.38 -4.99
C LEU A 111 1.62 -14.08 -5.93
N TRP A 112 0.87 -13.04 -5.64
CA TRP A 112 -0.17 -12.60 -6.55
C TRP A 112 0.43 -12.13 -7.88
N ARG A 113 -0.15 -12.60 -8.97
CA ARG A 113 0.13 -12.14 -10.33
C ARG A 113 -1.19 -11.96 -11.04
N MET A 114 -1.30 -10.89 -11.81
CA MET A 114 -2.42 -10.73 -12.74
C MET A 114 -2.19 -11.68 -13.91
N GLU A 115 -3.16 -12.57 -14.13
CA GLU A 115 -3.19 -13.43 -15.30
C GLU A 115 -4.16 -12.84 -16.33
N PRO A 116 -3.84 -12.88 -17.64
CA PRO A 116 -4.71 -12.32 -18.68
C PRO A 116 -6.14 -12.86 -18.65
N ALA A 117 -6.31 -14.09 -18.20
CA ALA A 117 -7.64 -14.72 -18.06
C ALA A 117 -8.57 -14.00 -17.05
N TYR A 118 -8.02 -13.20 -16.14
CA TYR A 118 -8.79 -12.48 -15.11
C TYR A 118 -8.97 -10.99 -15.40
N GLU A 119 -8.33 -10.46 -16.44
CA GLU A 119 -8.34 -9.03 -16.75
C GLU A 119 -9.76 -8.51 -16.92
N GLU A 120 -10.60 -9.22 -17.71
CA GLU A 120 -11.97 -8.84 -17.95
C GLU A 120 -12.81 -8.85 -16.68
N ALA A 121 -12.71 -9.91 -15.87
CA ALA A 121 -13.42 -10.01 -14.60
C ALA A 121 -13.02 -8.92 -13.59
N VAL A 122 -11.76 -8.51 -13.61
CA VAL A 122 -11.26 -7.41 -12.75
C VAL A 122 -11.83 -6.08 -13.22
N LEU A 123 -11.81 -5.79 -14.51
CA LEU A 123 -12.38 -4.55 -15.06
C LEU A 123 -13.88 -4.45 -14.78
N GLU A 124 -14.62 -5.54 -14.98
CA GLU A 124 -16.04 -5.61 -14.66
C GLU A 124 -16.31 -5.38 -13.17
N SER A 125 -15.51 -6.00 -12.30
CA SER A 125 -15.65 -5.83 -10.85
C SER A 125 -15.38 -4.40 -10.41
N ILE A 126 -14.37 -3.73 -10.97
CA ILE A 126 -14.07 -2.32 -10.68
C ILE A 126 -15.20 -1.43 -11.19
N SER A 127 -15.61 -1.61 -12.44
CA SER A 127 -16.69 -0.84 -13.06
C SER A 127 -17.98 -0.91 -12.23
N ASN A 128 -18.38 -2.12 -11.81
CA ASN A 128 -19.59 -2.33 -11.00
C ASN A 128 -19.46 -1.79 -9.56
N SER A 129 -18.26 -1.88 -8.96
CA SER A 129 -18.07 -1.48 -7.57
C SER A 129 -17.95 0.03 -7.37
N PHE A 130 -17.47 0.74 -8.39
CA PHE A 130 -17.21 2.18 -8.34
C PHE A 130 -18.04 2.98 -9.35
N GLU A 131 -18.94 2.31 -10.08
CA GLU A 131 -19.83 2.93 -11.10
C GLU A 131 -19.05 3.70 -12.19
N VAL A 132 -17.84 3.21 -12.54
CA VAL A 132 -16.95 3.84 -13.53
C VAL A 132 -17.11 3.18 -14.88
N GLU A 133 -17.29 3.98 -15.94
CA GLU A 133 -17.40 3.49 -17.31
C GLU A 133 -16.06 2.93 -17.82
N ARG A 134 -16.18 1.95 -18.72
CA ARG A 134 -15.05 1.29 -19.38
C ARG A 134 -14.81 1.90 -20.76
N GLU A 135 -13.54 2.07 -21.12
CA GLU A 135 -13.15 2.54 -22.45
C GLU A 135 -12.94 1.34 -23.39
N PRO A 136 -13.78 1.17 -24.44
CA PRO A 136 -13.59 0.05 -25.37
C PRO A 136 -12.37 0.27 -26.27
N GLY A 137 -11.62 -0.80 -26.53
CA GLY A 137 -10.53 -0.80 -27.51
C GLY A 137 -9.18 -0.34 -26.98
N VAL A 138 -9.04 -0.07 -25.67
CA VAL A 138 -7.77 0.23 -25.02
C VAL A 138 -7.25 -0.98 -24.22
N SER A 139 -5.96 -1.00 -23.92
CA SER A 139 -5.34 -2.09 -23.16
C SER A 139 -5.84 -2.16 -21.71
N PHE A 140 -5.69 -3.32 -21.06
CA PHE A 140 -6.02 -3.50 -19.65
C PHE A 140 -5.34 -2.45 -18.75
N ALA A 141 -4.06 -2.18 -18.98
CA ALA A 141 -3.30 -1.21 -18.18
C ALA A 141 -3.85 0.22 -18.34
N GLU A 142 -4.21 0.61 -19.56
CA GLU A 142 -4.83 1.92 -19.84
C GLU A 142 -6.20 2.04 -19.20
N GLN A 143 -7.05 1.02 -19.29
CA GLN A 143 -8.35 1.01 -18.61
C GLN A 143 -8.21 1.14 -17.10
N ILE A 144 -7.34 0.35 -16.47
CA ILE A 144 -7.08 0.44 -15.02
C ILE A 144 -6.60 1.84 -14.64
N CYS A 145 -5.76 2.45 -15.46
CA CYS A 145 -5.25 3.80 -15.21
C CYS A 145 -6.37 4.85 -15.28
N SER A 146 -7.17 4.82 -16.34
CA SER A 146 -8.31 5.74 -16.54
C SER A 146 -9.34 5.58 -15.41
N MET A 147 -9.79 4.35 -15.14
CA MET A 147 -10.75 4.08 -14.06
C MET A 147 -10.21 4.51 -12.69
N SER A 148 -8.94 4.24 -12.40
CA SER A 148 -8.32 4.64 -11.12
C SER A 148 -8.23 6.16 -10.98
N GLN A 149 -8.05 6.89 -12.08
CA GLN A 149 -8.04 8.35 -12.05
C GLN A 149 -9.43 8.90 -11.73
N VAL A 150 -10.49 8.40 -12.38
CA VAL A 150 -11.87 8.81 -12.10
C VAL A 150 -12.22 8.54 -10.63
N ILE A 151 -11.97 7.33 -10.15
CA ILE A 151 -12.23 6.96 -8.75
C ILE A 151 -11.48 7.88 -7.77
N ALA A 152 -10.23 8.24 -8.08
CA ALA A 152 -9.45 9.12 -7.23
C ALA A 152 -9.98 10.56 -7.23
N GLU A 153 -10.44 11.06 -8.37
CA GLU A 153 -11.05 12.39 -8.51
C GLU A 153 -12.38 12.48 -7.74
N ASP A 154 -13.23 11.46 -7.85
CA ASP A 154 -14.51 11.38 -7.14
C ASP A 154 -14.29 11.33 -5.62
N ASN A 155 -13.43 10.44 -5.14
CA ASN A 155 -13.11 10.34 -3.72
C ASN A 155 -12.49 11.62 -3.15
N LEU A 156 -11.68 12.34 -3.93
CA LEU A 156 -11.12 13.62 -3.50
C LEU A 156 -12.20 14.69 -3.41
N THR A 157 -13.13 14.73 -4.37
CA THR A 157 -14.25 15.67 -4.39
C THR A 157 -15.13 15.46 -3.16
N ASP A 158 -15.53 14.22 -2.89
CA ASP A 158 -16.31 13.85 -1.72
C ASP A 158 -15.62 14.26 -0.41
N TYR A 159 -14.31 13.98 -0.29
CA TYR A 159 -13.52 14.35 0.87
C TYR A 159 -13.44 15.88 1.07
N LEU A 160 -13.29 16.65 0.00
CA LEU A 160 -13.27 18.11 0.06
C LEU A 160 -14.65 18.68 0.43
N GLU A 161 -15.74 18.09 -0.06
CA GLU A 161 -17.10 18.47 0.35
C GLU A 161 -17.36 18.16 1.82
N GLU A 162 -16.92 17.02 2.33
CA GLU A 162 -16.99 16.66 3.73
C GLU A 162 -16.21 17.65 4.61
N LEU A 163 -15.00 18.02 4.18
CA LEU A 163 -14.21 19.05 4.88
C LEU A 163 -14.88 20.43 4.89
N ARG A 164 -15.53 20.83 3.78
CA ARG A 164 -16.29 22.07 3.72
C ARG A 164 -17.45 22.08 4.71
N ASN A 165 -18.14 20.95 4.84
CA ASN A 165 -19.27 20.80 5.74
C ASN A 165 -18.87 20.73 7.24
N THR A 166 -17.62 20.39 7.53
CA THR A 166 -17.12 20.16 8.89
C THR A 166 -16.25 21.28 9.46
N ARG A 167 -15.77 22.24 8.63
CA ARG A 167 -14.85 23.30 9.06
C ARG A 167 -15.20 24.67 8.47
N GLU A 168 -14.96 25.72 9.27
CA GLU A 168 -15.02 27.13 8.89
C GLU A 168 -13.95 27.50 7.83
N ASP A 169 -14.23 28.54 7.06
CA ASP A 169 -13.59 28.94 5.78
C ASP A 169 -12.06 29.06 5.75
N SER A 170 -11.37 29.20 6.87
CA SER A 170 -9.92 29.45 6.91
C SER A 170 -9.03 28.29 6.43
N PHE A 171 -9.52 27.06 6.46
CA PHE A 171 -8.74 25.90 6.05
C PHE A 171 -8.79 25.63 4.52
N LEU A 172 -9.80 26.16 3.85
CA LEU A 172 -9.96 25.97 2.40
C LEU A 172 -9.03 26.85 1.59
N GLU A 173 -8.72 28.06 2.08
CA GLU A 173 -7.73 28.94 1.46
C GLU A 173 -6.34 28.26 1.42
N ASP A 174 -5.95 27.56 2.49
CA ASP A 174 -4.69 26.81 2.55
C ASP A 174 -4.67 25.59 1.60
N LEU A 175 -5.81 24.97 1.30
CA LEU A 175 -5.92 23.84 0.35
C LEU A 175 -5.89 24.31 -1.12
N ASP A 176 -6.48 25.45 -1.43
CA ASP A 176 -6.42 26.05 -2.77
C ASP A 176 -5.00 26.52 -3.10
N ASP A 177 -4.25 27.02 -2.13
CA ASP A 177 -2.82 27.36 -2.27
C ASP A 177 -1.94 26.12 -2.52
N LEU A 178 -2.31 24.94 -1.98
CA LEU A 178 -1.62 23.67 -2.25
C LEU A 178 -1.89 23.09 -3.64
N ASN A 179 -2.87 23.65 -4.37
CA ASN A 179 -3.18 23.31 -5.78
C ASN A 179 -3.33 21.80 -6.03
N LEU A 180 -3.96 21.08 -5.08
CA LEU A 180 -4.10 19.62 -5.08
C LEU A 180 -4.99 19.14 -6.24
N SER A 181 -6.06 19.88 -6.55
CA SER A 181 -6.98 19.56 -7.64
C SER A 181 -6.34 19.66 -9.03
N VAL A 182 -5.40 20.59 -9.22
CA VAL A 182 -4.66 20.75 -10.49
C VAL A 182 -3.60 19.67 -10.66
N ARG A 183 -3.03 19.16 -9.58
CA ARG A 183 -2.01 18.10 -9.63
C ARG A 183 -2.57 16.72 -10.01
N LEU A 184 -3.82 16.43 -9.73
CA LEU A 184 -4.46 15.17 -10.15
C LEU A 184 -4.74 15.16 -11.66
N LYS A 185 -5.19 16.30 -12.24
CA LYS A 185 -5.50 16.42 -13.67
C LYS A 185 -4.28 16.34 -14.61
N THR A 186 -3.06 16.47 -14.10
CA THR A 186 -1.84 16.51 -14.91
C THR A 186 -1.03 15.20 -14.89
N PHE A 187 -1.61 14.09 -14.47
CA PHE A 187 -0.94 12.80 -14.46
C PHE A 187 -1.19 12.02 -15.76
N PRO A 188 -0.28 12.08 -16.76
CA PRO A 188 -0.34 11.10 -17.84
C PRO A 188 -0.06 9.73 -17.24
N CYS A 189 -0.87 8.73 -17.67
CA CYS A 189 -0.62 7.33 -17.35
C CYS A 189 0.79 6.95 -17.85
N PRO A 190 1.69 6.47 -17.02
CA PRO A 190 2.97 5.96 -17.50
C PRO A 190 2.70 4.60 -18.14
N LEU A 191 2.74 4.53 -19.46
CA LEU A 191 2.92 3.31 -20.24
C LEU A 191 4.27 2.67 -19.97
#